data_154b687864fd78000a7b4f158cddd5cb
#
_entry.id   154b687864fd78000a7b4f158cddd5cb
#
_cell.length_a   1.000
_cell.length_b   1.000
_cell.length_c   1.000
_cell.angle_alpha   90.00
_cell.angle_beta   90.00
_cell.angle_gamma   90.00
#
_symmetry.space_group_name_H-M   'P 1'
#
loop_
_entity.id
_entity.type
_entity.pdbx_description
1 polymer ?
#
loop_
_entity_poly.entity_id
_entity_poly.type
_entity_poly.pdbx_seq_one_letter_code
_entity_poly.pdbx_strand_id
1 'polypeptide(L)'
;MKLFLNLIFLIFAHIAHSQPLFEGVGEREDWLGTYYKGKKMGFTKSKTRWGPEGIVMDSTVFFKIRSKSIDQSTIIKHKTRLSPDLKLSSFSLLQEISGHRQQVEGKMEG
;
A
#
# COMPACT_ATOMS: atom_id res chain seq x y z
N MET A 1 5.08 -10.49 -12.23
CA MET A 1 5.24 -10.63 -10.79
C MET A 1 6.51 -10.01 -10.25
N LYS A 2 7.67 -10.29 -10.85
CA LYS A 2 8.93 -9.63 -10.43
C LYS A 2 8.91 -8.12 -10.60
N LEU A 3 8.26 -7.61 -11.66
CA LEU A 3 8.11 -6.17 -11.90
C LEU A 3 7.26 -5.48 -10.84
N PHE A 4 6.25 -6.15 -10.34
CA PHE A 4 5.37 -5.61 -9.30
C PHE A 4 6.09 -5.52 -7.96
N LEU A 5 6.87 -6.54 -7.61
CA LEU A 5 7.69 -6.53 -6.40
C LEU A 5 8.77 -5.46 -6.45
N ASN A 6 9.40 -5.26 -7.62
CA ASN A 6 10.40 -4.22 -7.79
C ASN A 6 9.81 -2.82 -7.69
N LEU A 7 8.57 -2.63 -8.17
CA LEU A 7 7.88 -1.35 -8.07
C LEU A 7 7.55 -1.02 -6.61
N ILE A 8 7.08 -2.00 -5.84
CA ILE A 8 6.81 -1.84 -4.42
C ILE A 8 8.12 -1.54 -3.67
N PHE A 9 9.20 -2.21 -4.01
CA PHE A 9 10.51 -1.99 -3.40
C PHE A 9 11.04 -0.59 -3.68
N LEU A 10 10.86 -0.07 -4.89
CA LEU A 10 11.24 1.29 -5.26
C LEU A 10 10.45 2.35 -4.48
N ILE A 11 9.17 2.12 -4.25
CA ILE A 11 8.34 3.01 -3.45
C ILE A 11 8.83 3.03 -2.00
N PHE A 12 9.16 1.87 -1.44
CA PHE A 12 9.72 1.78 -0.09
C PHE A 12 11.08 2.46 0.02
N ALA A 13 11.94 2.30 -0.99
CA ALA A 13 13.26 2.94 -1.00
C ALA A 13 13.14 4.46 -1.05
N HIS A 14 12.19 5.01 -1.79
CA HIS A 14 11.93 6.45 -1.84
C HIS A 14 11.46 6.99 -0.49
N ILE A 15 10.60 6.24 0.22
CA ILE A 15 10.10 6.62 1.54
C ILE A 15 11.25 6.61 2.55
N ALA A 16 12.16 5.63 2.44
CA ALA A 16 13.30 5.50 3.34
C ALA A 16 14.30 6.65 3.21
N HIS A 17 14.40 7.28 2.03
CA HIS A 17 15.30 8.39 1.79
C HIS A 17 14.69 9.76 2.09
N SER A 18 13.38 9.86 2.21
CA SER A 18 12.74 11.12 2.54
C SER A 18 12.82 11.37 4.05
N GLN A 19 13.74 12.22 4.40
CA GLN A 19 14.14 12.62 5.74
C GLN A 19 13.07 13.37 6.50
N PRO A 20 13.23 13.53 7.77
CA PRO A 20 12.49 13.12 8.98
C PRO A 20 11.04 13.52 8.89
N LEU A 21 10.30 12.85 8.04
CA LEU A 21 8.87 13.05 7.84
C LEU A 21 8.04 12.63 9.04
N PHE A 22 8.67 11.96 10.03
CA PHE A 22 7.95 11.32 11.10
C PHE A 22 8.32 11.85 12.48
N GLU A 23 8.65 13.14 12.55
CA GLU A 23 8.86 13.78 13.84
C GLU A 23 7.53 14.19 14.47
N GLY A 24 7.40 13.94 15.78
CA GLY A 24 6.20 14.28 16.52
C GLY A 24 5.00 13.43 16.16
N VAL A 25 3.87 14.07 15.97
CA VAL A 25 2.60 13.42 15.60
C VAL A 25 2.14 14.03 14.29
N GLY A 26 1.74 13.19 13.35
CA GLY A 26 1.29 13.68 12.07
C GLY A 26 0.52 12.65 11.27
N GLU A 27 0.00 13.13 10.15
CA GLU A 27 -0.77 12.35 9.22
C GLU A 27 -0.56 12.86 7.79
N ARG A 28 -0.44 11.94 6.86
CA ARG A 28 -0.28 12.27 5.45
C ARG A 28 -1.14 11.36 4.60
N GLU A 29 -1.80 11.93 3.62
CA GLU A 29 -2.62 11.19 2.67
C GLU A 29 -2.17 11.52 1.26
N ASP A 30 -1.94 10.49 0.46
CA ASP A 30 -1.49 10.62 -0.93
C ASP A 30 -2.44 9.84 -1.85
N TRP A 31 -2.70 10.44 -3.03
CA TRP A 31 -3.50 9.83 -4.07
C TRP A 31 -2.68 9.77 -5.35
N LEU A 32 -2.61 8.62 -5.97
CA LEU A 32 -1.91 8.40 -7.23
C LEU A 32 -2.86 7.75 -8.24
N GLY A 33 -2.85 8.26 -9.46
CA GLY A 33 -3.55 7.61 -10.56
C GLY A 33 -2.71 6.51 -11.18
N THR A 34 -3.32 5.42 -11.54
CA THR A 34 -2.66 4.32 -12.26
C THR A 34 -3.05 4.39 -13.73
N TYR A 35 -2.06 4.49 -14.62
CA TYR A 35 -2.27 4.66 -16.05
C TYR A 35 -1.58 3.54 -16.82
N TYR A 36 -2.21 3.11 -17.88
CA TYR A 36 -1.63 2.16 -18.83
C TYR A 36 -1.94 2.64 -20.25
N LYS A 37 -0.89 2.86 -21.04
CA LYS A 37 -0.99 3.40 -22.40
C LYS A 37 -1.81 4.69 -22.47
N GLY A 38 -1.57 5.61 -21.52
CA GLY A 38 -2.24 6.90 -21.45
C GLY A 38 -3.66 6.86 -20.92
N LYS A 39 -4.16 5.71 -20.55
CA LYS A 39 -5.53 5.54 -20.07
C LYS A 39 -5.52 5.26 -18.56
N LYS A 40 -6.36 5.98 -17.82
CA LYS A 40 -6.47 5.77 -16.39
C LYS A 40 -7.18 4.45 -16.10
N MET A 41 -6.51 3.58 -15.34
CA MET A 41 -7.02 2.27 -14.99
C MET A 41 -7.46 2.17 -13.54
N GLY A 42 -6.99 3.06 -12.69
CA GLY A 42 -7.31 3.01 -11.29
C GLY A 42 -6.58 4.06 -10.48
N PHE A 43 -6.52 3.84 -9.18
CA PHE A 43 -5.88 4.76 -8.27
C PHE A 43 -5.28 4.00 -7.08
N THR A 44 -4.32 4.66 -6.43
CA THR A 44 -3.79 4.24 -5.15
C THR A 44 -4.00 5.35 -4.14
N LYS A 45 -4.57 5.02 -2.99
CA LYS A 45 -4.72 5.91 -1.87
C LYS A 45 -3.83 5.39 -0.74
N SER A 46 -2.96 6.24 -0.22
CA SER A 46 -2.09 5.90 0.90
C SER A 46 -2.29 6.90 2.02
N LYS A 47 -2.39 6.39 3.25
CA LYS A 47 -2.52 7.20 4.43
C LYS A 47 -1.50 6.73 5.45
N THR A 48 -0.68 7.65 5.94
CA THR A 48 0.35 7.37 6.93
C THR A 48 0.08 8.23 8.15
N ARG A 49 0.05 7.60 9.32
CA ARG A 49 -0.08 8.29 10.60
C ARG A 49 1.10 7.91 11.47
N TRP A 50 1.64 8.88 12.20
CA TRP A 50 2.77 8.63 13.07
C TRP A 50 2.60 9.37 14.39
N GLY A 51 3.21 8.83 15.42
CA GLY A 51 3.16 9.36 16.78
C GLY A 51 4.04 8.56 17.73
N PRO A 52 3.87 8.78 19.04
CA PRO A 52 4.69 8.07 20.03
C PRO A 52 4.54 6.56 20.01
N GLU A 53 3.43 6.05 19.50
CA GLU A 53 3.15 4.62 19.44
C GLU A 53 3.74 3.95 18.19
N GLY A 54 4.27 4.72 17.27
CA GLY A 54 4.85 4.22 16.04
C GLY A 54 4.17 4.79 14.80
N ILE A 55 4.21 4.03 13.72
CA ILE A 55 3.70 4.44 12.42
C ILE A 55 2.67 3.43 11.95
N VAL A 56 1.54 3.93 11.43
CA VAL A 56 0.51 3.10 10.77
C VAL A 56 0.38 3.59 9.34
N MET A 57 0.57 2.67 8.40
CA MET A 57 0.41 2.94 6.98
C MET A 57 -0.76 2.13 6.43
N ASP A 58 -1.74 2.80 5.88
CA ASP A 58 -2.89 2.20 5.19
C ASP A 58 -2.80 2.52 3.71
N SER A 59 -2.91 1.51 2.87
CA SER A 59 -2.87 1.68 1.43
C SER A 59 -4.02 0.92 0.78
N THR A 60 -4.66 1.56 -0.17
CA THR A 60 -5.70 0.94 -0.99
C THR A 60 -5.32 1.14 -2.45
N VAL A 61 -5.18 0.04 -3.16
CA VAL A 61 -4.95 0.05 -4.61
C VAL A 61 -6.21 -0.48 -5.28
N PHE A 62 -6.72 0.29 -6.21
CA PHE A 62 -7.86 -0.10 -7.02
C PHE A 62 -7.49 0.05 -8.48
N PHE A 63 -7.73 -0.99 -9.26
CA PHE A 63 -7.65 -0.87 -10.71
C PHE A 63 -8.64 -1.79 -11.40
N LYS A 64 -9.03 -1.40 -12.59
CA LYS A 64 -9.99 -2.10 -13.41
C LYS A 64 -9.42 -2.31 -14.80
N ILE A 65 -9.42 -3.56 -15.25
CA ILE A 65 -8.98 -3.92 -16.59
C ILE A 65 -10.22 -4.29 -17.40
N ARG A 66 -10.40 -3.58 -18.51
CA ARG A 66 -11.46 -3.88 -19.48
C ARG A 66 -10.84 -4.19 -20.82
N SER A 67 -11.12 -5.35 -21.33
CA SER A 67 -10.81 -5.74 -22.70
C SER A 67 -12.01 -6.44 -23.29
N LYS A 68 -11.94 -6.80 -24.58
CA LYS A 68 -13.06 -7.45 -25.26
C LYS A 68 -13.47 -8.77 -24.60
N SER A 69 -12.57 -9.41 -23.88
CA SER A 69 -12.81 -10.71 -23.26
C SER A 69 -12.65 -10.71 -21.74
N ILE A 70 -12.14 -9.61 -21.16
CA ILE A 70 -11.85 -9.56 -19.71
C ILE A 70 -12.40 -8.26 -19.14
N ASP A 71 -13.23 -8.39 -18.11
CA ASP A 71 -13.67 -7.28 -17.27
C ASP A 71 -13.32 -7.68 -15.83
N GLN A 72 -12.22 -7.15 -15.34
CA GLN A 72 -11.68 -7.55 -14.05
C GLN A 72 -11.38 -6.32 -13.19
N SER A 73 -11.87 -6.35 -11.97
CA SER A 73 -11.56 -5.33 -10.98
C SER A 73 -10.71 -5.95 -9.87
N THR A 74 -9.74 -5.18 -9.41
CA THR A 74 -8.84 -5.59 -8.34
C THR A 74 -8.80 -4.52 -7.27
N ILE A 75 -8.95 -4.94 -6.02
CA ILE A 75 -8.79 -4.09 -4.85
C ILE A 75 -7.77 -4.76 -3.95
N ILE A 76 -6.74 -3.99 -3.58
CA ILE A 76 -5.73 -4.46 -2.64
C ILE A 76 -5.71 -3.46 -1.48
N LYS A 77 -5.98 -3.95 -0.28
CA LYS A 77 -5.87 -3.15 0.94
C LYS A 77 -4.71 -3.68 1.76
N HIS A 78 -3.84 -2.80 2.13
CA HIS A 78 -2.64 -3.14 2.87
C HIS A 78 -2.50 -2.23 4.07
N LYS A 79 -2.30 -2.82 5.25
CA LYS A 79 -2.08 -2.09 6.49
C LYS A 79 -0.79 -2.58 7.12
N THR A 80 0.09 -1.65 7.44
CA THR A 80 1.37 -1.95 8.07
C THR A 80 1.51 -1.12 9.33
N ARG A 81 1.94 -1.76 10.40
CA ARG A 81 2.26 -1.08 11.66
C ARG A 81 3.74 -1.24 11.96
N LEU A 82 4.38 -0.13 12.24
CA LEU A 82 5.77 -0.10 12.69
C LEU A 82 5.81 0.38 14.14
N SER A 83 6.72 -0.21 14.90
CA SER A 83 7.01 0.25 16.27
C SER A 83 7.75 1.60 16.24
N PRO A 84 7.89 2.30 17.39
CA PRO A 84 8.61 3.58 17.42
C PRO A 84 10.05 3.51 16.92
N ASP A 85 10.69 2.34 17.02
CA ASP A 85 12.04 2.12 16.50
C ASP A 85 12.05 1.65 15.04
N LEU A 86 10.92 1.79 14.32
CA LEU A 86 10.75 1.51 12.89
C LEU A 86 10.90 0.03 12.54
N LYS A 87 10.59 -0.85 13.47
CA LYS A 87 10.52 -2.28 13.21
C LYS A 87 9.10 -2.69 12.88
N LEU A 88 8.97 -3.64 11.98
CA LEU A 88 7.66 -4.17 11.62
C LEU A 88 7.01 -4.81 12.84
N SER A 89 5.81 -4.35 13.18
CA SER A 89 4.99 -4.89 14.26
C SER A 89 3.92 -5.85 13.75
N SER A 90 3.17 -5.41 12.75
CA SER A 90 2.14 -6.24 12.15
C SER A 90 1.84 -5.74 10.73
N PHE A 91 1.26 -6.62 9.93
CA PHE A 91 0.72 -6.24 8.64
C PHE A 91 -0.54 -7.05 8.34
N SER A 92 -1.39 -6.47 7.51
CA SER A 92 -2.50 -7.20 6.92
C SER A 92 -2.60 -6.86 5.45
N LEU A 93 -2.92 -7.84 4.64
CA LEU A 93 -3.11 -7.71 3.21
C LEU A 93 -4.45 -8.34 2.85
N LEU A 94 -5.32 -7.56 2.23
CA LEU A 94 -6.57 -8.03 1.67
C LEU A 94 -6.52 -7.82 0.17
N GLN A 95 -6.71 -8.87 -0.59
CA GLN A 95 -6.77 -8.81 -2.04
C GLN A 95 -8.10 -9.36 -2.51
N GLU A 96 -8.79 -8.58 -3.34
CA GLU A 96 -10.05 -8.99 -3.93
C GLU A 96 -9.97 -8.79 -5.44
N ILE A 97 -10.09 -9.89 -6.17
CA ILE A 97 -10.05 -9.90 -7.64
C ILE A 97 -11.36 -10.48 -8.13
N SER A 98 -12.17 -9.63 -8.78
CA SER A 98 -13.47 -10.03 -9.36
C SER A 98 -14.32 -10.86 -8.41
N GLY A 99 -14.41 -10.42 -7.15
CA GLY A 99 -15.19 -11.07 -6.12
C GLY A 99 -14.50 -12.17 -5.34
N HIS A 100 -13.31 -12.59 -5.76
CA HIS A 100 -12.52 -13.55 -5.01
C HIS A 100 -11.62 -12.83 -4.01
N ARG A 101 -11.74 -13.21 -2.76
CA ARG A 101 -11.04 -12.54 -1.65
C ARG A 101 -9.95 -13.43 -1.08
N GLN A 102 -8.78 -12.87 -0.88
CA GLN A 102 -7.68 -13.48 -0.15
C GLN A 102 -7.20 -12.52 0.93
N GLN A 103 -6.92 -13.06 2.10
CA GLN A 103 -6.47 -12.27 3.23
C GLN A 103 -5.25 -12.91 3.86
N VAL A 104 -4.23 -12.10 4.12
CA VAL A 104 -2.99 -12.52 4.79
C VAL A 104 -2.73 -11.56 5.92
N GLU A 105 -2.41 -12.10 7.09
CA GLU A 105 -2.05 -11.31 8.25
C GLU A 105 -0.75 -11.82 8.82
N GLY A 106 0.07 -10.89 9.31
CA GLY A 106 1.32 -11.22 9.96
C GLY A 106 1.52 -10.35 11.18
N LYS A 107 2.13 -10.91 12.19
CA LYS A 107 2.43 -10.22 13.42
C LYS A 107 3.79 -10.68 13.92
N MET A 108 4.62 -9.72 14.31
CA MET A 108 5.90 -10.03 14.89
C MET A 108 5.70 -10.44 16.35
N GLU A 109 6.18 -11.64 16.68
CA GLU A 109 6.21 -12.14 18.04
C GLU A 109 7.62 -11.89 18.61
N GLY A 110 7.64 -11.33 19.79
CA GLY A 110 8.94 -11.09 20.40
C GLY A 110 8.90 -10.23 21.60
#